data_1e86fc09e93584446ca65b80f9e7db37
#
_entry.id   1e86fc09e93584446ca65b80f9e7db37
#
_cell.length_a   1.000
_cell.length_b   1.000
_cell.length_c   1.000
_cell.angle_alpha   90.00
_cell.angle_beta   90.00
_cell.angle_gamma   90.00
#
_symmetry.space_group_name_H-M   'P 1'
#
loop_
_entity.id
_entity.type
_entity.pdbx_description
1 polymer ?
#
loop_
_entity_poly.entity_id
_entity_poly.type
_entity_poly.pdbx_seq_one_letter_code
_entity_poly.pdbx_strand_id
1 'polypeptide(L)'
;GGEQQMLAIGRALMTNPRLLILDEATEGLAPLVRHKIWDALAAIRDTGLSILVVDKNLHDLLKLADRHYVIQRGQVVWSGSSDALLADTEARERYLGL
;
A
#
# COMPACT_ATOMS: atom_id res chain seq x y z
N GLY A 1 -1.33 -8.76 -16.43
CA GLY A 1 -1.05 -9.40 -15.17
C GLY A 1 0.07 -8.79 -14.36
N GLY A 2 0.57 -9.61 -13.46
CA GLY A 2 1.60 -9.19 -12.53
C GLY A 2 2.91 -8.77 -13.18
N GLU A 3 3.26 -9.34 -14.29
CA GLU A 3 4.46 -8.99 -15.04
C GLU A 3 4.40 -7.55 -15.55
N GLN A 4 3.23 -7.13 -16.02
CA GLN A 4 3.02 -5.75 -16.47
C GLN A 4 3.14 -4.76 -15.31
N GLN A 5 2.62 -5.12 -14.15
CA GLN A 5 2.74 -4.29 -12.95
C GLN A 5 4.20 -4.18 -12.50
N MET A 6 4.94 -5.29 -12.50
CA MET A 6 6.36 -5.26 -12.14
C MET A 6 7.17 -4.43 -13.14
N LEU A 7 6.85 -4.50 -14.43
CA LEU A 7 7.50 -3.70 -15.45
C LEU A 7 7.20 -2.21 -15.26
N ALA A 8 5.97 -1.86 -14.93
CA ALA A 8 5.58 -0.47 -14.66
C ALA A 8 6.33 0.10 -13.46
N ILE A 9 6.45 -0.68 -12.38
CA ILE A 9 7.22 -0.29 -11.20
C ILE A 9 8.70 -0.08 -11.57
N GLY A 10 9.28 -1.02 -12.33
CA GLY A 10 10.65 -0.92 -12.78
C GLY A 10 10.91 0.32 -13.63
N ARG A 11 10.00 0.65 -14.53
CA ARG A 11 10.10 1.88 -15.35
C ARG A 11 10.06 3.13 -14.50
N ALA A 12 9.15 3.18 -13.51
CA ALA A 12 9.06 4.30 -12.60
C ALA A 12 10.38 4.48 -11.81
N LEU A 13 10.98 3.39 -11.35
CA LEU A 13 12.24 3.42 -10.61
C LEU A 13 13.41 3.90 -11.46
N MET A 14 13.39 3.67 -12.77
CA MET A 14 14.43 4.15 -13.68
C MET A 14 14.48 5.68 -13.78
N THR A 15 13.44 6.38 -13.38
CA THR A 15 13.46 7.85 -13.32
C THR A 15 14.20 8.39 -12.11
N ASN A 16 14.73 7.52 -11.26
CA ASN A 16 15.41 7.86 -10.01
C ASN A 16 14.56 8.74 -9.09
N PRO A 17 13.36 8.31 -8.72
CA PRO A 17 12.40 9.13 -7.98
C PRO A 17 12.76 9.21 -6.50
N ARG A 18 12.21 10.23 -5.81
CA ARG A 18 12.21 10.33 -4.36
C ARG A 18 10.94 9.77 -3.75
N LEU A 19 9.88 9.67 -4.53
CA LEU A 19 8.58 9.17 -4.11
C LEU A 19 8.02 8.30 -5.22
N LEU A 20 7.60 7.10 -4.84
CA LEU A 20 6.87 6.18 -5.72
C LEU A 20 5.41 6.15 -5.30
N ILE A 21 4.49 6.42 -6.22
CA ILE A 21 3.05 6.40 -5.98
C ILE A 21 2.44 5.22 -6.71
N LEU A 22 1.68 4.41 -5.98
CA LEU A 22 1.02 3.22 -6.51
C LEU A 22 -0.47 3.28 -6.18
N ASP A 23 -1.30 3.21 -7.20
CA ASP A 23 -2.76 3.25 -7.07
C ASP A 23 -3.34 1.89 -7.47
N GLU A 24 -3.77 1.13 -6.44
CA GLU A 24 -4.38 -0.19 -6.58
C GLU A 24 -3.58 -1.15 -7.49
N ALA A 25 -2.26 -1.19 -7.31
CA ALA A 25 -1.35 -1.94 -8.17
C ALA A 25 -1.56 -3.46 -8.14
N THR A 26 -2.25 -3.98 -7.13
CA THR A 26 -2.50 -5.42 -6.99
C THR A 26 -3.94 -5.82 -7.30
N GLU A 27 -4.80 -4.88 -7.70
CA GLU A 27 -6.19 -5.17 -7.99
C GLU A 27 -6.33 -6.14 -9.16
N GLY A 28 -7.20 -7.14 -8.99
CA GLY A 28 -7.47 -8.14 -10.03
C GLY A 28 -6.38 -9.20 -10.21
N LEU A 29 -5.33 -9.18 -9.40
CA LEU A 29 -4.23 -10.15 -9.50
C LEU A 29 -4.45 -11.35 -8.57
N ALA A 30 -3.96 -12.51 -8.98
CA ALA A 30 -3.98 -13.71 -8.16
C ALA A 30 -3.16 -13.53 -6.88
N PRO A 31 -3.52 -14.20 -5.77
CA PRO A 31 -2.84 -14.02 -4.48
C PRO A 31 -1.31 -14.20 -4.53
N LEU A 32 -0.84 -15.20 -5.27
CA LEU A 32 0.60 -15.45 -5.39
C LEU A 32 1.32 -14.30 -6.10
N VAL A 33 0.70 -13.74 -7.13
CA VAL A 33 1.25 -12.60 -7.88
C VAL A 33 1.23 -11.34 -7.01
N ARG A 34 0.15 -11.11 -6.27
CA ARG A 34 0.08 -10.01 -5.31
C ARG A 34 1.22 -10.08 -4.28
N HIS A 35 1.48 -11.26 -3.75
CA HIS A 35 2.58 -11.47 -2.80
C HIS A 35 3.92 -11.04 -3.37
N LYS A 36 4.20 -11.38 -4.62
CA LYS A 36 5.45 -10.99 -5.28
C LYS A 36 5.59 -9.47 -5.39
N ILE A 37 4.50 -8.78 -5.68
CA ILE A 37 4.49 -7.32 -5.78
C ILE A 37 4.72 -6.69 -4.41
N TRP A 38 4.03 -7.16 -3.36
CA TRP A 38 4.21 -6.63 -2.01
C TRP A 38 5.63 -6.88 -1.49
N ASP A 39 6.22 -8.04 -1.78
CA ASP A 39 7.62 -8.34 -1.44
C ASP A 39 8.59 -7.39 -2.15
N ALA A 40 8.35 -7.11 -3.43
CA ALA A 40 9.15 -6.16 -4.19
C ALA A 40 9.04 -4.74 -3.61
N LEU A 41 7.84 -4.31 -3.22
CA LEU A 41 7.61 -3.00 -2.60
C LEU A 41 8.33 -2.90 -1.25
N ALA A 42 8.32 -3.95 -0.46
CA ALA A 42 9.05 -3.97 0.81
C ALA A 42 10.55 -3.82 0.60
N ALA A 43 11.11 -4.49 -0.39
CA ALA A 43 12.52 -4.35 -0.75
C ALA A 43 12.87 -2.93 -1.20
N ILE A 44 11.99 -2.31 -1.99
CA ILE A 44 12.16 -0.92 -2.45
C ILE A 44 12.09 0.05 -1.26
N ARG A 45 11.12 -0.14 -0.36
CA ARG A 45 11.01 0.66 0.87
C ARG A 45 12.30 0.60 1.68
N ASP A 46 12.89 -0.57 1.80
CA ASP A 46 14.11 -0.78 2.59
C ASP A 46 15.33 -0.05 2.00
N THR A 47 15.27 0.39 0.75
CA THR A 47 16.31 1.25 0.16
C THR A 47 16.21 2.70 0.61
N GLY A 48 15.17 3.08 1.35
CA GLY A 48 14.94 4.45 1.80
C GLY A 48 14.04 5.27 0.89
N LEU A 49 13.53 4.70 -0.20
CA LEU A 49 12.59 5.37 -1.08
C LEU A 49 11.24 5.52 -0.40
N SER A 50 10.65 6.71 -0.45
CA SER A 50 9.30 6.94 0.05
C SER A 50 8.26 6.33 -0.90
N ILE A 51 7.27 5.64 -0.34
CA ILE A 51 6.23 4.99 -1.11
C ILE A 51 4.86 5.42 -0.59
N LEU A 52 4.00 5.87 -1.49
CA LEU A 52 2.58 6.12 -1.22
C LEU A 52 1.77 5.07 -1.94
N VAL A 53 1.07 4.23 -1.18
CA VAL A 53 0.25 3.14 -1.73
C VAL A 53 -1.21 3.40 -1.44
N VAL A 54 -2.04 3.36 -2.48
CA VAL A 54 -3.48 3.38 -2.37
C VAL A 54 -3.99 1.98 -2.68
N ASP A 55 -4.55 1.31 -1.69
CA ASP A 55 -5.03 -0.07 -1.84
C ASP A 55 -6.10 -0.38 -0.80
N LYS A 56 -6.91 -1.40 -1.07
CA LYS A 56 -7.94 -1.89 -0.16
C LYS A 56 -7.46 -3.03 0.72
N ASN A 57 -6.30 -3.59 0.42
CA ASN A 57 -5.76 -4.77 1.07
C ASN A 57 -5.06 -4.39 2.37
N LEU A 58 -5.85 -4.21 3.43
CA LEU A 58 -5.35 -3.74 4.72
C LEU A 58 -4.23 -4.63 5.29
N HIS A 59 -4.37 -5.94 5.15
CA HIS A 59 -3.38 -6.88 5.69
C HIS A 59 -1.98 -6.62 5.12
N ASP A 60 -1.89 -6.41 3.82
CA ASP A 60 -0.61 -6.11 3.16
C ASP A 60 -0.13 -4.69 3.45
N LEU A 61 -1.05 -3.72 3.50
CA LEU A 61 -0.72 -2.35 3.85
C LEU A 61 -0.12 -2.24 5.25
N LEU A 62 -0.66 -2.97 6.23
CA LEU A 62 -0.15 -2.97 7.59
C LEU A 62 1.29 -3.46 7.69
N LYS A 63 1.68 -4.39 6.82
CA LYS A 63 3.05 -4.92 6.79
C LYS A 63 4.02 -3.97 6.09
N LEU A 64 3.56 -3.28 5.06
CA LEU A 64 4.42 -2.42 4.23
C LEU A 64 4.56 -1.02 4.79
N ALA A 65 3.45 -0.40 5.17
CA ALA A 65 3.39 1.02 5.50
C ALA A 65 3.57 1.28 6.99
N ASP A 66 4.22 2.40 7.31
CA ASP A 66 4.39 2.86 8.68
C ASP A 66 3.22 3.71 9.14
N ARG A 67 2.57 4.39 8.21
CA ARG A 67 1.49 5.33 8.50
C ARG A 67 0.35 5.17 7.52
N HIS A 68 -0.87 5.35 8.02
CA HIS A 68 -2.10 5.13 7.26
C HIS A 68 -3.02 6.34 7.33
N TYR A 69 -3.73 6.56 6.25
CA TYR A 69 -4.81 7.55 6.15
C TYR A 69 -6.04 6.86 5.58
N VAL A 70 -7.17 6.98 6.26
CA VAL A 70 -8.45 6.49 5.76
C VAL A 70 -9.21 7.66 5.17
N ILE A 71 -9.61 7.52 3.91
CA ILE A 71 -10.27 8.58 3.17
C ILE A 71 -11.70 8.13 2.85
N GLN A 72 -12.67 8.99 3.16
CA GLN A 72 -14.08 8.83 2.77
C GLN A 72 -14.59 10.13 2.20
N ARG A 73 -15.21 10.07 1.03
CA ARG A 73 -15.84 11.23 0.38
C ARG A 73 -14.88 12.42 0.27
N GLY A 74 -13.64 12.14 -0.10
CA GLY A 74 -12.63 13.17 -0.28
C GLY A 74 -12.04 13.75 1.00
N GLN A 75 -12.35 13.16 2.16
CA GLN A 75 -11.85 13.64 3.44
C GLN A 75 -11.09 12.57 4.19
N VAL A 76 -10.04 12.96 4.92
CA VAL A 76 -9.34 12.07 5.84
C VAL A 76 -10.18 11.94 7.11
N VAL A 77 -10.69 10.74 7.36
CA VAL A 77 -11.53 10.47 8.54
C VAL A 77 -10.74 9.80 9.67
N TRP A 78 -9.56 9.28 9.39
CA TRP A 78 -8.68 8.67 10.37
C TRP A 78 -7.23 8.72 9.87
N SER A 79 -6.28 8.88 10.77
CA SER A 79 -4.85 8.73 10.45
C SER A 79 -4.08 8.22 11.65
N GLY A 80 -3.00 7.51 11.40
CA GLY A 80 -2.14 6.99 12.45
C GLY A 80 -1.17 5.93 11.96
N SER A 81 -0.40 5.38 12.92
CA SER A 81 0.54 4.29 12.65
C SER A 81 -0.19 2.96 12.41
N SER A 82 0.56 1.96 11.95
CA SER A 82 0.04 0.60 11.81
C SER A 82 -0.41 0.03 13.15
N ASP A 83 0.35 0.25 14.22
CA ASP A 83 0.00 -0.21 15.55
C ASP A 83 -1.27 0.47 16.06
N ALA A 84 -1.42 1.77 15.82
CA ALA A 84 -2.62 2.51 16.20
C ALA A 84 -3.86 2.00 15.46
N LEU A 85 -3.73 1.66 14.18
CA LEU A 85 -4.84 1.13 13.38
C LEU A 85 -5.24 -0.27 13.86
N LEU A 86 -4.27 -1.12 14.17
CA LEU A 86 -4.53 -2.46 14.72
C LEU A 86 -5.24 -2.40 16.06
N ALA A 87 -4.91 -1.42 16.89
CA ALA A 87 -5.51 -1.24 18.21
C ALA A 87 -6.90 -0.59 18.13
N ASP A 88 -7.21 0.12 17.06
CA ASP A 88 -8.47 0.85 16.91
C ASP A 88 -9.52 -0.01 16.19
N THR A 89 -10.13 -0.94 16.93
CA THR A 89 -11.17 -1.84 16.42
C THR A 89 -12.36 -1.07 15.88
N GLU A 90 -12.77 0.01 16.56
CA GLU A 90 -13.91 0.84 16.15
C GLU A 90 -13.66 1.47 14.77
N ALA A 91 -12.47 2.02 14.55
CA ALA A 91 -12.13 2.62 13.26
C ALA A 91 -12.15 1.59 12.13
N ARG A 92 -11.60 0.40 12.38
CA ARG A 92 -11.61 -0.67 11.37
C ARG A 92 -13.02 -1.13 11.03
N GLU A 93 -13.87 -1.29 12.01
CA GLU A 93 -15.27 -1.67 11.79
C GLU A 93 -16.04 -0.55 11.09
N ARG A 94 -15.88 0.68 11.54
CA ARG A 94 -16.64 1.82 11.05
C ARG A 94 -16.28 2.24 9.64
N TYR A 95 -14.97 2.31 9.34
CA TYR A 95 -14.48 2.87 8.07
C TYR A 95 -14.06 1.81 7.06
N LEU A 96 -13.62 0.65 7.51
CA LEU A 96 -13.05 -0.38 6.64
C LEU A 96 -13.93 -1.62 6.52
N GLY A 97 -14.98 -1.73 7.32
CA GLY A 97 -15.90 -2.87 7.29
C GLY A 97 -15.29 -4.18 7.78
N LEU A 98 -14.31 -4.09 8.65
CA LEU A 98 -13.57 -5.27 9.13
C LEU A 98 -13.97 -5.69 10.53
#